data_2bcb9f4449e49f170e072c63b264f643
#
_entry.id   2bcb9f4449e49f170e072c63b264f643
#
_cell.length_a   1.000
_cell.length_b   1.000
_cell.length_c   1.000
_cell.angle_alpha   90.00
_cell.angle_beta   90.00
_cell.angle_gamma   90.00
#
_symmetry.space_group_name_H-M   'P 1'
#
loop_
_entity.id
_entity.type
_entity.pdbx_description
1 polymer ?
#
loop_
_entity_poly.entity_id
_entity_poly.type
_entity_poly.pdbx_seq_one_letter_code
_entity_poly.pdbx_strand_id
1 'polypeptide(L)'
;MLYNDENRSKTLNLNHRFNSRIDYKFSDRHSVMMRTSFSLQDNNSRNELRSRTDNKFSDDDIRFVYRRRNFGHNNSDGYNVSNHLLYRYRLPGAKSHNLTVGAGGTYRSYEQLSRPRQYTFRDPDNIECDTSDYSSRNITRTDRDQPGYDVNGNVSYTRSLSKRSRLSFEYRINYTDNSVERNTFVLTKENVFPDERNPKQSTEYDYAYLTHRIGSTYQYYFKKTKIAGTLHYQHAAFSSDYAFPYARKTETSFDNLTYSVVANINANRNNTLKFNASGRTSNPRATDLQDIVNTTNRQNVFAGNPGLDPVYTHRLSGQYIRANPAKGRTFTVSAEATASPNTITDSLVIDSPDFVIDDEGTKLGEGNQYTKPVNLAGLWSLRASVNYGMPVRWLRSNLNFRAGISTGRIPSIINGERNFLNNNVYNAGLTLGSNISEAVDFRLSYTGRYNVSRSSSEVRTLDNTYFSQTAKAETTFVLWKRLVLRANADYNYYRGITDTFLEERLICNAMLGVKLFRNCLGEASVGVNDILDQNGTTFRRTVSGTTLRNVTNLAVGRYVSFQFTYNLRLFRRQSNAVMDALQGK
;
A
#
# COMPACT_ATOMS: atom_id res chain seq x y z
N MET A 1 24.28 -1.51 0.12
CA MET A 1 24.38 -0.99 1.52
C MET A 1 23.56 -1.85 2.47
N LEU A 2 24.08 -2.09 3.63
CA LEU A 2 23.38 -2.76 4.73
C LEU A 2 23.02 -1.70 5.76
N TYR A 3 21.73 -1.55 6.03
CA TYR A 3 21.22 -0.67 7.08
C TYR A 3 20.65 -1.51 8.21
N ASN A 4 21.10 -1.23 9.42
CA ASN A 4 20.53 -1.80 10.64
C ASN A 4 19.93 -0.64 11.45
N ASP A 5 18.63 -0.56 11.47
CA ASP A 5 17.85 0.52 12.06
C ASP A 5 17.12 0.04 13.31
N GLU A 6 17.23 0.78 14.39
CA GLU A 6 16.40 0.67 15.58
C GLU A 6 15.51 1.91 15.66
N ASN A 7 14.21 1.73 15.64
CA ASN A 7 13.24 2.82 15.63
C ASN A 7 12.33 2.75 16.86
N ARG A 8 12.21 3.88 17.55
CA ARG A 8 11.26 4.10 18.64
C ARG A 8 10.35 5.25 18.25
N SER A 9 9.06 5.00 18.17
CA SER A 9 8.08 6.01 17.78
C SER A 9 6.92 6.07 18.76
N LYS A 10 6.49 7.30 19.08
CA LYS A 10 5.25 7.58 19.80
C LYS A 10 4.43 8.53 18.95
N THR A 11 3.22 8.11 18.58
CA THR A 11 2.33 8.87 17.72
C THR A 11 0.97 9.01 18.38
N LEU A 12 0.47 10.24 18.46
CA LEU A 12 -0.93 10.56 18.73
C LEU A 12 -1.57 10.94 17.39
N ASN A 13 -2.62 10.22 17.03
CA ASN A 13 -3.35 10.48 15.78
C ASN A 13 -4.85 10.62 16.10
N LEU A 14 -5.39 11.79 15.84
CA LEU A 14 -6.82 12.08 15.89
C LEU A 14 -7.34 12.10 14.46
N ASN A 15 -8.33 11.27 14.17
CA ASN A 15 -8.91 11.16 12.83
C ASN A 15 -10.43 11.16 12.93
N HIS A 16 -11.05 12.21 12.42
CA HIS A 16 -12.50 12.34 12.31
C HIS A 16 -12.91 12.14 10.87
N ARG A 17 -13.85 11.21 10.63
CA ARG A 17 -14.34 10.93 9.28
C ARG A 17 -15.87 10.91 9.27
N PHE A 18 -16.42 11.68 8.36
CA PHE A 18 -17.85 11.69 8.05
C PHE A 18 -18.05 11.25 6.60
N ASN A 19 -18.96 10.30 6.38
CA ASN A 19 -19.35 9.85 5.06
C ASN A 19 -20.88 9.86 4.96
N SER A 20 -21.41 10.46 3.91
CA SER A 20 -22.82 10.49 3.60
C SER A 20 -23.06 9.96 2.19
N ARG A 21 -24.14 9.23 2.04
CA ARG A 21 -24.62 8.80 0.74
C ARG A 21 -26.13 9.01 0.68
N ILE A 22 -26.55 9.75 -0.34
CA ILE A 22 -27.95 10.04 -0.64
C ILE A 22 -28.24 9.46 -2.01
N ASP A 23 -29.16 8.51 -2.09
CA ASP A 23 -29.69 7.98 -3.33
C ASP A 23 -31.15 8.43 -3.43
N TYR A 24 -31.47 9.25 -4.43
CA TYR A 24 -32.80 9.77 -4.65
C TYR A 24 -33.32 9.40 -6.05
N LYS A 25 -34.50 8.84 -6.09
CA LYS A 25 -35.18 8.43 -7.31
C LYS A 25 -36.38 9.34 -7.55
N PHE A 26 -36.24 10.27 -8.48
CA PHE A 26 -37.33 11.19 -8.88
C PHE A 26 -38.46 10.45 -9.60
N SER A 27 -38.09 9.46 -10.41
CA SER A 27 -39.03 8.64 -11.18
C SER A 27 -38.33 7.32 -11.56
N ASP A 28 -39.06 6.44 -12.26
CA ASP A 28 -38.44 5.20 -12.79
C ASP A 28 -37.35 5.46 -13.84
N ARG A 29 -37.27 6.68 -14.36
CA ARG A 29 -36.29 7.08 -15.37
C ARG A 29 -35.16 7.93 -14.82
N HIS A 30 -35.34 8.64 -13.73
CA HIS A 30 -34.42 9.64 -13.22
C HIS A 30 -33.98 9.30 -11.80
N SER A 31 -32.69 9.22 -11.58
CA SER A 31 -32.12 9.05 -10.23
C SER A 31 -30.83 9.84 -10.08
N VAL A 32 -30.63 10.35 -8.87
CA VAL A 32 -29.41 11.04 -8.44
C VAL A 32 -28.80 10.29 -7.27
N MET A 33 -27.51 10.15 -7.28
CA MET A 33 -26.72 9.69 -6.16
C MET A 33 -25.69 10.77 -5.80
N MET A 34 -25.68 11.19 -4.57
CA MET A 34 -24.66 12.09 -4.00
C MET A 34 -23.87 11.37 -2.93
N ARG A 35 -22.56 11.48 -2.98
CA ARG A 35 -21.66 11.01 -1.93
C ARG A 35 -20.80 12.17 -1.46
N THR A 36 -20.81 12.41 -0.16
CA THR A 36 -19.96 13.40 0.50
C THR A 36 -19.08 12.67 1.50
N SER A 37 -17.80 12.97 1.46
CA SER A 37 -16.83 12.50 2.44
C SER A 37 -16.07 13.70 2.99
N PHE A 38 -15.92 13.75 4.30
CA PHE A 38 -15.13 14.74 5.01
C PHE A 38 -14.23 14.01 6.00
N SER A 39 -12.96 14.36 6.03
CA SER A 39 -12.03 13.86 7.04
C SER A 39 -11.12 14.97 7.54
N LEU A 40 -10.91 14.97 8.84
CA LEU A 40 -9.92 15.76 9.55
C LEU A 40 -8.90 14.83 10.16
N GLN A 41 -7.65 15.18 10.08
CA GLN A 41 -6.56 14.44 10.70
C GLN A 41 -5.64 15.42 11.43
N ASP A 42 -5.33 15.09 12.68
CA ASP A 42 -4.29 15.73 13.48
C ASP A 42 -3.34 14.63 13.96
N ASN A 43 -2.07 14.79 13.68
CA ASN A 43 -1.05 13.79 13.95
C ASN A 43 0.17 14.44 14.60
N ASN A 44 0.47 14.03 15.83
CA ASN A 44 1.68 14.42 16.55
C ASN A 44 2.56 13.18 16.73
N SER A 45 3.73 13.19 16.12
CA SER A 45 4.65 12.07 16.14
C SER A 45 6.02 12.48 16.65
N ARG A 46 6.56 11.67 17.55
CA ARG A 46 7.96 11.75 18.02
C ARG A 46 8.62 10.42 17.72
N ASN A 47 9.79 10.47 17.10
CA ASN A 47 10.55 9.29 16.77
C ASN A 47 12.04 9.47 17.11
N GLU A 48 12.66 8.38 17.53
CA GLU A 48 14.11 8.22 17.63
C GLU A 48 14.51 7.06 16.75
N LEU A 49 15.43 7.31 15.83
CA LEU A 49 16.00 6.31 14.94
C LEU A 49 17.49 6.24 15.18
N ARG A 50 17.98 5.06 15.54
CA ARG A 50 19.41 4.72 15.55
C ARG A 50 19.67 3.84 14.35
N SER A 51 20.65 4.21 13.53
CA SER A 51 20.96 3.50 12.31
C SER A 51 22.46 3.25 12.23
N ARG A 52 22.85 2.03 11.89
CA ARG A 52 24.19 1.68 11.46
C ARG A 52 24.19 1.39 9.97
N THR A 53 25.13 1.97 9.26
CA THR A 53 25.32 1.78 7.82
C THR A 53 26.66 1.13 7.58
N ASP A 54 26.63 0.04 6.84
CA ASP A 54 27.82 -0.70 6.44
C ASP A 54 27.78 -0.90 4.91
N ASN A 55 28.96 -0.90 4.26
CA ASN A 55 29.12 -1.38 2.90
C ASN A 55 29.39 -2.88 2.95
N LYS A 56 28.54 -3.66 2.31
CA LYS A 56 28.69 -5.11 2.19
C LYS A 56 29.13 -5.45 0.76
N PHE A 57 30.35 -5.92 0.59
CA PHE A 57 30.93 -6.35 -0.68
C PHE A 57 30.78 -7.88 -0.87
N SER A 58 30.98 -8.64 0.21
CA SER A 58 30.71 -10.08 0.30
C SER A 58 30.17 -10.43 1.69
N ASP A 59 29.89 -11.71 1.99
CA ASP A 59 29.45 -12.11 3.33
C ASP A 59 30.54 -11.88 4.39
N ASP A 60 31.82 -11.96 3.98
CA ASP A 60 32.98 -11.77 4.86
C ASP A 60 33.59 -10.37 4.79
N ASP A 61 33.25 -9.54 3.79
CA ASP A 61 33.74 -8.16 3.63
C ASP A 61 32.61 -7.15 3.87
N ILE A 62 32.42 -6.80 5.14
CA ILE A 62 31.47 -5.79 5.59
C ILE A 62 32.26 -4.65 6.22
N ARG A 63 32.22 -3.46 5.60
CA ARG A 63 32.94 -2.29 6.08
C ARG A 63 32.00 -1.28 6.69
N PHE A 64 32.32 -0.88 7.93
CA PHE A 64 31.60 0.18 8.62
C PHE A 64 31.74 1.52 7.86
N VAL A 65 30.65 2.26 7.73
CA VAL A 65 30.63 3.60 7.14
C VAL A 65 30.33 4.67 8.18
N TYR A 66 29.21 4.53 8.90
CA TYR A 66 28.82 5.43 9.99
C TYR A 66 27.66 4.87 10.82
N ARG A 67 27.46 5.48 11.99
CA ARG A 67 26.20 5.41 12.74
C ARG A 67 25.47 6.74 12.67
N ARG A 68 24.15 6.69 12.88
CA ARG A 68 23.31 7.86 13.01
C ARG A 68 22.34 7.73 14.16
N ARG A 69 22.05 8.89 14.76
CA ARG A 69 20.98 9.04 15.73
C ARG A 69 20.09 10.21 15.28
N ASN A 70 18.86 9.92 14.95
CA ASN A 70 17.91 10.88 14.48
C ASN A 70 16.78 11.02 15.49
N PHE A 71 16.47 12.24 15.86
CA PHE A 71 15.27 12.58 16.62
C PHE A 71 14.34 13.37 15.71
N GLY A 72 13.10 12.92 15.59
CA GLY A 72 12.07 13.60 14.83
C GLY A 72 10.92 14.04 15.73
N HIS A 73 10.45 15.25 15.53
CA HIS A 73 9.18 15.72 16.07
C HIS A 73 8.39 16.32 14.91
N ASN A 74 7.28 15.68 14.57
CA ASN A 74 6.43 16.05 13.45
C ASN A 74 5.00 16.32 13.96
N ASN A 75 4.49 17.49 13.68
CA ASN A 75 3.08 17.83 13.80
C ASN A 75 2.53 17.95 12.39
N SER A 76 1.44 17.30 12.10
CA SER A 76 0.78 17.44 10.80
C SER A 76 -0.73 17.45 10.94
N ASP A 77 -1.32 18.44 10.32
CA ASP A 77 -2.75 18.66 10.27
C ASP A 77 -3.22 18.58 8.84
N GLY A 78 -4.41 18.07 8.63
CA GLY A 78 -4.94 18.00 7.28
C GLY A 78 -6.44 17.77 7.26
N TYR A 79 -7.06 18.24 6.20
CA TYR A 79 -8.44 17.95 5.91
C TYR A 79 -8.67 17.61 4.44
N ASN A 80 -9.68 16.80 4.22
CA ASN A 80 -10.09 16.39 2.89
C ASN A 80 -11.61 16.46 2.80
N VAL A 81 -12.11 17.16 1.81
CA VAL A 81 -13.54 17.27 1.48
C VAL A 81 -13.75 16.76 0.07
N SER A 82 -14.58 15.75 -0.09
CA SER A 82 -14.89 15.22 -1.41
C SER A 82 -16.40 15.09 -1.61
N ASN A 83 -16.85 15.49 -2.79
CA ASN A 83 -18.21 15.31 -3.25
C ASN A 83 -18.22 14.61 -4.59
N HIS A 84 -19.16 13.69 -4.77
CA HIS A 84 -19.39 13.02 -6.03
C HIS A 84 -20.90 12.96 -6.31
N LEU A 85 -21.32 13.53 -7.40
CA LEU A 85 -22.70 13.55 -7.90
C LEU A 85 -22.79 12.64 -9.11
N LEU A 86 -23.77 11.76 -9.14
CA LEU A 86 -24.05 10.88 -10.26
C LEU A 86 -25.53 10.96 -10.61
N TYR A 87 -25.83 11.46 -11.80
CA TYR A 87 -27.16 11.47 -12.38
C TYR A 87 -27.31 10.35 -13.40
N ARG A 88 -28.39 9.60 -13.31
CA ARG A 88 -28.74 8.55 -14.25
C ARG A 88 -30.09 8.83 -14.88
N TYR A 89 -30.11 8.78 -16.18
CA TYR A 89 -31.31 8.91 -16.98
C TYR A 89 -31.54 7.68 -17.86
N ARG A 90 -32.71 7.05 -17.69
CA ARG A 90 -33.15 5.96 -18.55
C ARG A 90 -33.99 6.55 -19.65
N LEU A 91 -33.48 6.50 -20.89
CA LEU A 91 -34.16 7.05 -22.05
C LEU A 91 -35.46 6.30 -22.36
N PRO A 92 -36.49 7.01 -22.90
CA PRO A 92 -37.75 6.39 -23.33
C PRO A 92 -37.51 5.45 -24.51
N GLY A 93 -38.45 4.50 -24.72
CA GLY A 93 -38.50 3.62 -25.90
C GLY A 93 -37.73 2.30 -25.79
N ALA A 94 -36.73 2.17 -24.89
CA ALA A 94 -36.03 0.90 -24.69
C ALA A 94 -35.61 0.73 -23.24
N LYS A 95 -35.91 -0.43 -22.65
CA LYS A 95 -35.60 -0.77 -21.23
C LYS A 95 -34.13 -0.72 -20.85
N SER A 96 -33.24 -0.39 -21.78
CA SER A 96 -31.80 -0.59 -21.63
C SER A 96 -30.92 0.53 -22.19
N HIS A 97 -31.49 1.69 -22.49
CA HIS A 97 -30.72 2.87 -22.85
C HIS A 97 -30.54 3.76 -21.63
N ASN A 98 -29.30 3.93 -21.18
CA ASN A 98 -28.98 4.72 -20.01
C ASN A 98 -27.93 5.78 -20.36
N LEU A 99 -28.23 7.02 -20.00
CA LEU A 99 -27.27 8.10 -19.92
C LEU A 99 -26.86 8.27 -18.45
N THR A 100 -25.57 8.32 -18.19
CA THR A 100 -25.04 8.58 -16.85
C THR A 100 -24.09 9.76 -16.95
N VAL A 101 -24.34 10.78 -16.13
CA VAL A 101 -23.48 11.96 -16.00
C VAL A 101 -22.98 12.02 -14.57
N GLY A 102 -21.68 12.09 -14.39
CA GLY A 102 -21.05 12.21 -13.10
C GLY A 102 -20.18 13.45 -13.03
N ALA A 103 -20.17 14.09 -11.88
CA ALA A 103 -19.26 15.17 -11.55
C ALA A 103 -18.75 14.95 -10.13
N GLY A 104 -17.47 15.21 -9.90
CA GLY A 104 -16.87 15.06 -8.58
C GLY A 104 -15.80 16.10 -8.36
N GLY A 105 -15.59 16.45 -7.08
CA GLY A 105 -14.52 17.33 -6.66
C GLY A 105 -13.99 16.87 -5.31
N THR A 106 -12.68 17.01 -5.14
CA THR A 106 -11.98 16.78 -3.88
C THR A 106 -11.07 17.96 -3.63
N TYR A 107 -11.16 18.55 -2.47
CA TYR A 107 -10.19 19.50 -1.96
C TYR A 107 -9.48 18.91 -0.76
N ARG A 108 -8.16 19.08 -0.71
CA ARG A 108 -7.31 18.65 0.40
C ARG A 108 -6.34 19.74 0.78
N SER A 109 -6.05 19.85 2.06
CA SER A 109 -4.97 20.64 2.59
C SER A 109 -4.19 19.79 3.57
N TYR A 110 -2.89 19.93 3.53
CA TYR A 110 -1.97 19.23 4.43
C TYR A 110 -0.88 20.21 4.85
N GLU A 111 -0.79 20.43 6.14
CA GLU A 111 0.23 21.26 6.77
C GLU A 111 1.11 20.39 7.66
N GLN A 112 2.41 20.60 7.66
CA GLN A 112 3.34 19.87 8.50
C GLN A 112 4.46 20.77 9.02
N LEU A 113 4.66 20.72 10.34
CA LEU A 113 5.84 21.26 11.00
C LEU A 113 6.73 20.09 11.45
N SER A 114 7.95 20.02 10.92
CA SER A 114 8.92 18.99 11.24
C SER A 114 10.19 19.59 11.82
N ARG A 115 10.70 18.99 12.91
CA ARG A 115 11.93 19.42 13.59
C ARG A 115 12.86 18.22 13.79
N PRO A 116 13.49 17.72 12.72
CA PRO A 116 14.46 16.65 12.84
C PRO A 116 15.80 17.14 13.37
N ARG A 117 16.43 16.34 14.22
CA ARG A 117 17.81 16.49 14.69
C ARG A 117 18.57 15.22 14.35
N GLN A 118 19.58 15.35 13.50
CA GLN A 118 20.39 14.24 13.03
C GLN A 118 21.82 14.42 13.46
N TYR A 119 22.38 13.39 14.06
CA TYR A 119 23.79 13.28 14.46
C TYR A 119 24.42 12.11 13.73
N THR A 120 25.61 12.30 13.17
CA THR A 120 26.36 11.27 12.45
C THR A 120 27.67 11.03 13.17
N PHE A 121 28.02 9.76 13.33
CA PHE A 121 29.19 9.27 14.05
C PHE A 121 29.99 8.38 13.09
N ARG A 122 31.23 8.74 12.83
CA ARG A 122 32.14 7.99 11.95
C ARG A 122 33.11 7.13 12.72
N ASP A 123 33.20 7.32 14.05
CA ASP A 123 33.95 6.46 14.92
C ASP A 123 33.22 5.12 15.12
N PRO A 124 33.82 3.97 14.74
CA PRO A 124 33.21 2.66 14.92
C PRO A 124 33.05 2.28 16.39
N ASP A 125 33.82 2.88 17.31
CA ASP A 125 33.81 2.58 18.73
C ASP A 125 32.75 3.36 19.51
N ASN A 126 32.20 4.45 18.92
CA ASN A 126 31.09 5.20 19.51
C ASN A 126 29.76 4.45 19.29
N ILE A 127 29.57 3.34 20.02
CA ILE A 127 28.41 2.45 19.90
C ILE A 127 27.12 3.13 20.41
N GLU A 128 27.25 3.93 21.47
CA GLU A 128 26.10 4.58 22.13
C GLU A 128 25.55 5.78 21.37
N CYS A 129 26.29 6.27 20.37
CA CYS A 129 25.96 7.46 19.61
C CYS A 129 25.71 8.67 20.54
N ASP A 130 26.72 8.94 21.41
CA ASP A 130 26.65 10.08 22.30
C ASP A 130 26.61 11.38 21.51
N THR A 131 25.54 12.16 21.72
CA THR A 131 25.31 13.42 21.00
C THR A 131 26.21 14.56 21.44
N SER A 132 27.09 14.36 22.42
CA SER A 132 28.17 15.29 22.76
C SER A 132 29.42 15.09 21.89
N ASP A 133 29.62 13.89 21.31
CA ASP A 133 30.74 13.53 20.47
C ASP A 133 30.29 13.02 19.10
N TYR A 134 29.94 13.93 18.21
CA TYR A 134 29.48 13.63 16.86
C TYR A 134 30.48 14.13 15.79
N SER A 135 30.59 13.39 14.69
CA SER A 135 31.38 13.83 13.52
C SER A 135 30.68 14.92 12.72
N SER A 136 29.37 14.86 12.63
CA SER A 136 28.57 15.94 12.03
C SER A 136 27.14 15.97 12.57
N ARG A 137 26.55 17.16 12.60
CA ARG A 137 25.14 17.35 12.97
C ARG A 137 24.36 18.04 11.84
N ASN A 138 23.10 17.70 11.72
CA ASN A 138 22.13 18.42 10.89
C ASN A 138 20.84 18.59 11.70
N ILE A 139 20.53 19.79 12.10
CA ILE A 139 19.31 20.15 12.83
C ILE A 139 18.52 21.10 11.94
N THR A 140 17.30 20.72 11.61
CA THR A 140 16.47 21.53 10.73
C THR A 140 15.09 21.77 11.33
N ARG A 141 14.46 22.83 10.86
CA ARG A 141 13.03 23.11 10.98
C ARG A 141 12.48 23.14 9.56
N THR A 142 11.45 22.37 9.31
CA THR A 142 10.79 22.33 8.01
C THR A 142 9.31 22.59 8.18
N ASP A 143 8.83 23.65 7.55
CA ASP A 143 7.43 23.99 7.40
C ASP A 143 7.00 23.57 6.01
N ARG A 144 5.92 22.80 5.89
CA ARG A 144 5.38 22.32 4.62
C ARG A 144 3.90 22.59 4.56
N ASP A 145 3.47 23.20 3.47
CA ASP A 145 2.07 23.36 3.09
C ASP A 145 1.81 22.74 1.73
N GLN A 146 0.69 22.03 1.61
CA GLN A 146 0.34 21.30 0.39
C GLN A 146 -1.18 21.29 0.19
N PRO A 147 -1.78 22.39 -0.26
CA PRO A 147 -3.15 22.39 -0.74
C PRO A 147 -3.25 21.74 -2.11
N GLY A 148 -4.42 21.20 -2.42
CA GLY A 148 -4.67 20.66 -3.75
C GLY A 148 -6.13 20.32 -3.98
N TYR A 149 -6.52 20.30 -5.25
CA TYR A 149 -7.86 19.88 -5.63
C TYR A 149 -7.85 18.97 -6.85
N ASP A 150 -8.82 18.05 -6.88
CA ASP A 150 -9.13 17.20 -8.01
C ASP A 150 -10.56 17.48 -8.46
N VAL A 151 -10.77 17.72 -9.72
CA VAL A 151 -12.09 17.85 -10.32
C VAL A 151 -12.24 16.83 -11.43
N ASN A 152 -13.33 16.08 -11.42
CA ASN A 152 -13.59 15.08 -12.44
C ASN A 152 -15.01 15.16 -12.97
N GLY A 153 -15.15 14.87 -14.26
CA GLY A 153 -16.42 14.75 -14.94
C GLY A 153 -16.45 13.50 -15.80
N ASN A 154 -17.60 12.87 -15.89
CA ASN A 154 -17.79 11.76 -16.81
C ASN A 154 -19.19 11.73 -17.41
N VAL A 155 -19.25 11.35 -18.67
CA VAL A 155 -20.50 11.07 -19.38
C VAL A 155 -20.39 9.67 -19.96
N SER A 156 -21.39 8.84 -19.72
CA SER A 156 -21.45 7.49 -20.26
C SER A 156 -22.84 7.22 -20.84
N TYR A 157 -22.87 6.80 -22.10
CA TYR A 157 -24.07 6.34 -22.77
C TYR A 157 -24.00 4.85 -23.03
N THR A 158 -24.98 4.12 -22.52
CA THR A 158 -25.06 2.65 -22.67
C THR A 158 -26.32 2.30 -23.47
N ARG A 159 -26.15 1.51 -24.54
CA ARG A 159 -27.21 0.97 -25.36
C ARG A 159 -27.17 -0.55 -25.40
N SER A 160 -28.31 -1.21 -25.19
CA SER A 160 -28.43 -2.63 -25.50
C SER A 160 -28.68 -2.79 -27.00
N LEU A 161 -27.77 -3.47 -27.66
CA LEU A 161 -27.89 -3.81 -29.08
C LEU A 161 -28.82 -5.02 -29.29
N SER A 162 -28.84 -5.91 -28.29
CA SER A 162 -29.73 -7.07 -28.24
C SER A 162 -30.03 -7.47 -26.79
N LYS A 163 -30.82 -8.51 -26.55
CA LYS A 163 -31.03 -9.11 -25.23
C LYS A 163 -29.71 -9.63 -24.60
N ARG A 164 -28.68 -9.84 -25.41
CA ARG A 164 -27.40 -10.44 -25.01
C ARG A 164 -26.20 -9.50 -25.11
N SER A 165 -26.34 -8.36 -25.78
CA SER A 165 -25.22 -7.46 -26.05
C SER A 165 -25.51 -6.03 -25.65
N ARG A 166 -24.49 -5.35 -25.11
CA ARG A 166 -24.54 -3.94 -24.76
C ARG A 166 -23.27 -3.26 -25.25
N LEU A 167 -23.45 -2.03 -25.74
CA LEU A 167 -22.36 -1.15 -26.10
C LEU A 167 -22.46 0.11 -25.25
N SER A 168 -21.35 0.53 -24.69
CA SER A 168 -21.23 1.75 -23.90
C SER A 168 -20.14 2.63 -24.47
N PHE A 169 -20.41 3.92 -24.57
CA PHE A 169 -19.41 4.95 -24.87
C PHE A 169 -19.21 5.78 -23.60
N GLU A 170 -17.97 6.12 -23.31
CA GLU A 170 -17.60 6.89 -22.14
C GLU A 170 -16.60 7.99 -22.51
N TYR A 171 -16.85 9.18 -22.00
CA TYR A 171 -15.87 10.26 -21.94
C TYR A 171 -15.65 10.65 -20.48
N ARG A 172 -14.40 10.82 -20.11
CA ARG A 172 -14.00 11.27 -18.78
C ARG A 172 -12.95 12.36 -18.88
N ILE A 173 -13.11 13.39 -18.08
CA ILE A 173 -12.12 14.44 -17.83
C ILE A 173 -11.72 14.41 -16.37
N ASN A 174 -10.44 14.58 -16.10
CA ASN A 174 -9.92 14.73 -14.75
C ASN A 174 -8.88 15.83 -14.73
N TYR A 175 -9.04 16.78 -13.82
CA TYR A 175 -8.10 17.86 -13.57
C TYR A 175 -7.64 17.78 -12.13
N THR A 176 -6.34 17.72 -11.92
CA THR A 176 -5.68 17.70 -10.61
C THR A 176 -4.74 18.88 -10.57
N ASP A 177 -4.81 19.67 -9.51
CA ASP A 177 -3.96 20.80 -9.26
C ASP A 177 -3.46 20.76 -7.82
N ASN A 178 -2.17 20.99 -7.60
CA ASN A 178 -1.56 20.96 -6.28
C ASN A 178 -0.46 22.01 -6.21
N SER A 179 -0.40 22.68 -5.08
CA SER A 179 0.72 23.53 -4.66
C SER A 179 1.55 22.80 -3.61
N VAL A 180 2.84 22.98 -3.64
CA VAL A 180 3.78 22.43 -2.65
C VAL A 180 4.74 23.52 -2.24
N GLU A 181 4.59 23.97 -1.01
CA GLU A 181 5.55 24.86 -0.37
C GLU A 181 6.24 24.12 0.78
N ARG A 182 7.57 24.06 0.72
CA ARG A 182 8.39 23.47 1.77
C ARG A 182 9.55 24.40 2.09
N ASN A 183 9.53 24.98 3.28
CA ASN A 183 10.54 25.86 3.78
C ASN A 183 11.37 25.17 4.85
N THR A 184 12.65 24.97 4.58
CA THR A 184 13.60 24.31 5.50
C THR A 184 14.66 25.30 5.95
N PHE A 185 14.82 25.41 7.26
CA PHE A 185 15.83 26.23 7.92
C PHE A 185 16.83 25.30 8.61
N VAL A 186 18.11 25.52 8.37
CA VAL A 186 19.18 24.71 8.94
C VAL A 186 19.83 25.47 10.08
N LEU A 187 19.91 24.88 11.27
CA LEU A 187 20.51 25.49 12.45
C LEU A 187 21.99 25.81 12.20
N THR A 188 22.39 27.05 12.43
CA THR A 188 23.79 27.50 12.29
C THR A 188 24.69 26.91 13.38
N LYS A 189 26.01 27.10 13.25
CA LYS A 189 26.98 26.74 14.28
C LYS A 189 26.76 27.51 15.60
N GLU A 190 26.18 28.68 15.51
CA GLU A 190 25.83 29.57 16.67
C GLU A 190 24.51 29.17 17.35
N ASN A 191 23.88 28.05 16.95
CA ASN A 191 22.61 27.54 17.44
C ASN A 191 21.41 28.48 17.16
N VAL A 192 21.45 29.23 16.06
CA VAL A 192 20.39 30.11 15.61
C VAL A 192 19.81 29.56 14.30
N PHE A 193 18.49 29.59 14.14
CA PHE A 193 17.86 29.39 12.85
C PHE A 193 17.91 30.72 12.07
N PRO A 194 18.43 30.71 10.83
CA PRO A 194 18.44 31.89 9.99
C PRO A 194 17.00 32.24 9.56
N ASP A 195 16.79 33.50 9.19
CA ASP A 195 15.50 33.92 8.61
C ASP A 195 15.37 33.43 7.15
N GLU A 196 16.49 33.19 6.47
CA GLU A 196 16.50 32.69 5.09
C GLU A 196 16.36 31.18 5.02
N ARG A 197 15.48 30.71 4.15
CA ARG A 197 15.28 29.28 3.89
C ARG A 197 16.49 28.69 3.13
N ASN A 198 16.84 27.45 3.45
CA ASN A 198 17.94 26.76 2.79
C ASN A 198 17.57 26.39 1.33
N PRO A 199 18.28 26.88 0.30
CA PRO A 199 17.89 26.67 -1.09
C PRO A 199 18.01 25.20 -1.54
N LYS A 200 18.92 24.40 -0.96
CA LYS A 200 19.08 22.98 -1.30
C LYS A 200 18.07 22.05 -0.63
N GLN A 201 17.29 22.55 0.33
CA GLN A 201 16.32 21.76 1.10
C GLN A 201 14.90 22.33 1.08
N SER A 202 14.72 23.53 0.53
CA SER A 202 13.43 24.18 0.36
C SER A 202 12.95 24.06 -1.08
N THR A 203 11.63 24.07 -1.27
CA THR A 203 11.05 23.99 -2.61
C THR A 203 9.66 24.62 -2.61
N GLU A 204 9.35 25.33 -3.71
CA GLU A 204 8.03 25.90 -3.94
C GLU A 204 7.67 25.71 -5.41
N TYR A 205 6.57 25.01 -5.65
CA TYR A 205 6.08 24.75 -6.99
C TYR A 205 4.61 24.38 -7.02
N ASP A 206 3.98 24.71 -8.13
CA ASP A 206 2.66 24.26 -8.49
C ASP A 206 2.74 23.20 -9.58
N TYR A 207 1.80 22.25 -9.61
CA TYR A 207 1.70 21.34 -10.72
C TYR A 207 0.25 20.93 -10.99
N ALA A 208 -0.04 20.73 -12.27
CA ALA A 208 -1.35 20.31 -12.72
C ALA A 208 -1.27 19.13 -13.70
N TYR A 209 -2.26 18.25 -13.62
CA TYR A 209 -2.56 17.22 -14.61
C TYR A 209 -3.97 17.41 -15.16
N LEU A 210 -4.09 17.54 -16.48
CA LEU A 210 -5.35 17.48 -17.21
C LEU A 210 -5.40 16.18 -18.01
N THR A 211 -6.38 15.34 -17.74
CA THR A 211 -6.51 14.04 -18.42
C THR A 211 -7.85 13.94 -19.10
N HIS A 212 -7.86 13.70 -20.41
CA HIS A 212 -9.01 13.35 -21.23
C HIS A 212 -8.97 11.86 -21.55
N ARG A 213 -10.09 11.17 -21.39
CA ARG A 213 -10.21 9.76 -21.69
C ARG A 213 -11.51 9.48 -22.40
N ILE A 214 -11.42 8.93 -23.61
CA ILE A 214 -12.57 8.52 -24.41
C ILE A 214 -12.47 7.02 -24.69
N GLY A 215 -13.60 6.33 -24.69
CA GLY A 215 -13.55 4.90 -24.99
C GLY A 215 -14.91 4.25 -25.13
N SER A 216 -14.85 2.98 -25.43
CA SER A 216 -16.01 2.14 -25.60
C SER A 216 -15.86 0.80 -24.89
N THR A 217 -16.98 0.27 -24.44
CA THR A 217 -17.08 -1.06 -23.83
C THR A 217 -18.15 -1.86 -24.53
N TYR A 218 -17.77 -3.01 -25.09
CA TYR A 218 -18.73 -3.99 -25.60
C TYR A 218 -18.88 -5.12 -24.58
N GLN A 219 -20.12 -5.46 -24.22
CA GLN A 219 -20.46 -6.53 -23.28
C GLN A 219 -21.36 -7.54 -23.95
N TYR A 220 -21.03 -8.83 -23.84
CA TYR A 220 -21.82 -9.93 -24.35
C TYR A 220 -22.17 -10.90 -23.22
N TYR A 221 -23.44 -11.29 -23.18
CA TYR A 221 -24.01 -12.19 -22.19
C TYR A 221 -24.57 -13.42 -22.89
N PHE A 222 -24.08 -14.59 -22.53
CA PHE A 222 -24.58 -15.87 -23.02
C PHE A 222 -24.84 -16.82 -21.85
N LYS A 223 -26.10 -17.18 -21.63
CA LYS A 223 -26.51 -17.94 -20.43
C LYS A 223 -25.98 -17.27 -19.16
N LYS A 224 -25.07 -17.93 -18.44
CA LYS A 224 -24.41 -17.42 -17.23
C LYS A 224 -23.00 -16.86 -17.48
N THR A 225 -22.61 -16.72 -18.74
CA THR A 225 -21.30 -16.18 -19.16
C THR A 225 -21.42 -14.71 -19.48
N LYS A 226 -20.46 -13.92 -19.02
CA LYS A 226 -20.28 -12.52 -19.37
C LYS A 226 -18.89 -12.34 -19.95
N ILE A 227 -18.81 -11.74 -21.14
CA ILE A 227 -17.56 -11.29 -21.76
C ILE A 227 -17.69 -9.79 -21.98
N ALA A 228 -16.66 -9.03 -21.64
CA ALA A 228 -16.61 -7.59 -21.87
C ALA A 228 -15.22 -7.20 -22.38
N GLY A 229 -15.21 -6.40 -23.45
CA GLY A 229 -14.01 -5.77 -24.01
C GLY A 229 -14.15 -4.26 -23.90
N THR A 230 -13.14 -3.58 -23.41
CA THR A 230 -13.07 -2.13 -23.25
C THR A 230 -11.81 -1.61 -23.91
N LEU A 231 -11.92 -0.52 -24.66
CA LEU A 231 -10.80 0.20 -25.23
C LEU A 231 -10.98 1.68 -24.94
N HIS A 232 -9.90 2.34 -24.48
CA HIS A 232 -9.86 3.78 -24.24
C HIS A 232 -8.60 4.39 -24.83
N TYR A 233 -8.76 5.55 -25.43
CA TYR A 233 -7.68 6.50 -25.68
C TYR A 233 -7.62 7.52 -24.55
N GLN A 234 -6.42 7.82 -24.08
CA GLN A 234 -6.16 8.76 -22.99
C GLN A 234 -5.09 9.76 -23.43
N HIS A 235 -5.42 11.04 -23.33
CA HIS A 235 -4.48 12.14 -23.42
C HIS A 235 -4.32 12.76 -22.03
N ALA A 236 -3.08 12.92 -21.56
CA ALA A 236 -2.76 13.52 -20.28
C ALA A 236 -1.72 14.62 -20.47
N ALA A 237 -2.06 15.85 -20.14
CA ALA A 237 -1.16 17.00 -20.14
C ALA A 237 -0.71 17.30 -18.70
N PHE A 238 0.59 17.47 -18.53
CA PHE A 238 1.25 17.86 -17.28
C PHE A 238 1.86 19.24 -17.44
N SER A 239 1.69 20.09 -16.44
CA SER A 239 2.40 21.35 -16.28
C SER A 239 2.89 21.49 -14.85
N SER A 240 4.08 22.03 -14.68
CA SER A 240 4.63 22.39 -13.37
C SER A 240 5.39 23.70 -13.46
N ASP A 241 5.16 24.58 -12.51
CA ASP A 241 5.79 25.88 -12.40
C ASP A 241 6.54 25.98 -11.07
N TYR A 242 7.86 26.03 -11.14
CA TYR A 242 8.76 26.17 -10.01
C TYR A 242 9.05 27.64 -9.76
N ALA A 243 8.87 28.06 -8.51
CA ALA A 243 9.24 29.39 -8.04
C ALA A 243 10.54 29.38 -7.23
N PHE A 244 10.84 28.29 -6.50
CA PHE A 244 12.03 28.19 -5.65
C PHE A 244 12.62 26.77 -5.66
N PRO A 245 13.97 26.59 -5.70
CA PRO A 245 15.04 27.59 -5.52
C PRO A 245 15.30 28.47 -6.75
N TYR A 246 14.85 28.07 -7.92
CA TYR A 246 14.93 28.85 -9.16
C TYR A 246 13.69 28.63 -10.01
N ALA A 247 13.29 29.67 -10.75
CA ALA A 247 12.11 29.60 -11.60
C ALA A 247 12.35 28.63 -12.77
N ARG A 248 11.46 27.65 -12.92
CA ARG A 248 11.52 26.67 -14.02
C ARG A 248 10.12 26.17 -14.36
N LYS A 249 9.78 26.17 -15.63
CA LYS A 249 8.52 25.61 -16.13
C LYS A 249 8.78 24.29 -16.86
N THR A 250 7.98 23.28 -16.57
CA THR A 250 8.01 21.99 -17.25
C THR A 250 6.62 21.68 -17.78
N GLU A 251 6.52 21.40 -19.08
CA GLU A 251 5.28 20.99 -19.73
C GLU A 251 5.54 19.73 -20.54
N THR A 252 4.65 18.76 -20.42
CA THR A 252 4.71 17.53 -21.21
C THR A 252 3.33 16.95 -21.40
N SER A 253 3.15 16.12 -22.42
CA SER A 253 1.88 15.43 -22.66
C SER A 253 2.11 13.98 -23.08
N PHE A 254 1.14 13.14 -22.79
CA PHE A 254 1.22 11.71 -22.99
C PHE A 254 -0.05 11.19 -23.63
N ASP A 255 0.12 10.43 -24.71
CA ASP A 255 -0.97 9.77 -25.43
C ASP A 255 -0.89 8.26 -25.26
N ASN A 256 -1.96 7.65 -24.80
CA ASN A 256 -1.96 6.25 -24.42
C ASN A 256 -3.24 5.54 -24.87
N LEU A 257 -3.08 4.29 -25.31
CA LEU A 257 -4.17 3.39 -25.57
C LEU A 257 -4.26 2.34 -24.44
N THR A 258 -5.39 2.28 -23.74
CA THR A 258 -5.59 1.34 -22.64
C THR A 258 -6.72 0.38 -22.96
N TYR A 259 -6.60 -0.88 -22.53
CA TYR A 259 -7.60 -1.90 -22.83
C TYR A 259 -7.91 -2.78 -21.62
N SER A 260 -9.08 -3.41 -21.63
CA SER A 260 -9.46 -4.43 -20.66
C SER A 260 -10.39 -5.46 -21.32
N VAL A 261 -10.07 -6.73 -21.15
CA VAL A 261 -10.92 -7.86 -21.54
C VAL A 261 -11.23 -8.68 -20.30
N VAL A 262 -12.51 -8.84 -19.99
CA VAL A 262 -12.98 -9.62 -18.85
C VAL A 262 -13.91 -10.71 -19.34
N ALA A 263 -13.65 -11.98 -18.97
CA ALA A 263 -14.54 -13.10 -19.22
C ALA A 263 -14.87 -13.81 -17.89
N ASN A 264 -16.16 -13.87 -17.56
CA ASN A 264 -16.68 -14.66 -16.44
C ASN A 264 -17.56 -15.78 -17.01
N ILE A 265 -17.03 -17.00 -16.99
CA ILE A 265 -17.64 -18.18 -17.60
C ILE A 265 -18.10 -19.11 -16.48
N ASN A 266 -19.40 -19.20 -16.28
CA ASN A 266 -19.99 -20.19 -15.37
C ASN A 266 -20.36 -21.43 -16.21
N ALA A 267 -19.40 -22.36 -16.33
CA ALA A 267 -19.55 -23.57 -17.13
C ALA A 267 -20.72 -24.44 -16.65
N ASN A 268 -20.88 -24.52 -15.31
CA ASN A 268 -22.02 -25.13 -14.65
C ASN A 268 -22.21 -24.55 -13.25
N ARG A 269 -23.08 -25.16 -12.40
CA ARG A 269 -23.36 -24.67 -11.04
C ARG A 269 -22.14 -24.70 -10.12
N ASN A 270 -21.16 -25.53 -10.42
CA ASN A 270 -20.02 -25.80 -9.55
C ASN A 270 -18.69 -25.24 -10.10
N ASN A 271 -18.63 -24.88 -11.39
CA ASN A 271 -17.39 -24.50 -12.05
C ASN A 271 -17.49 -23.10 -12.64
N THR A 272 -16.61 -22.22 -12.21
CA THR A 272 -16.49 -20.84 -12.69
C THR A 272 -15.05 -20.61 -13.16
N LEU A 273 -14.90 -20.08 -14.39
CA LEU A 273 -13.64 -19.58 -14.91
C LEU A 273 -13.74 -18.07 -15.06
N LYS A 274 -12.78 -17.36 -14.50
CA LYS A 274 -12.62 -15.91 -14.65
C LYS A 274 -11.32 -15.63 -15.35
N PHE A 275 -11.37 -14.75 -16.31
CA PHE A 275 -10.22 -14.30 -17.07
C PHE A 275 -10.24 -12.79 -17.16
N ASN A 276 -9.08 -12.15 -16.99
CA ASN A 276 -8.94 -10.71 -17.18
C ASN A 276 -7.58 -10.42 -17.81
N ALA A 277 -7.61 -9.69 -18.92
CA ALA A 277 -6.42 -9.11 -19.56
C ALA A 277 -6.60 -7.60 -19.61
N SER A 278 -5.58 -6.84 -19.23
CA SER A 278 -5.66 -5.38 -19.25
C SER A 278 -4.30 -4.74 -19.53
N GLY A 279 -4.32 -3.62 -20.27
CA GLY A 279 -3.21 -2.71 -20.43
C GLY A 279 -3.60 -1.35 -19.84
N ARG A 280 -2.77 -0.85 -18.92
CA ARG A 280 -3.01 0.41 -18.21
C ARG A 280 -1.74 1.24 -18.19
N THR A 281 -1.91 2.56 -18.18
CA THR A 281 -0.81 3.50 -18.01
C THR A 281 -0.86 4.16 -16.65
N SER A 282 0.33 4.53 -16.16
CA SER A 282 0.52 5.37 -14.99
C SER A 282 1.47 6.48 -15.36
N ASN A 283 1.03 7.72 -15.24
CA ASN A 283 1.87 8.88 -15.49
C ASN A 283 2.99 8.98 -14.45
N PRO A 284 4.17 9.55 -14.82
CA PRO A 284 5.22 9.88 -13.86
C PRO A 284 4.67 10.79 -12.76
N ARG A 285 5.24 10.70 -11.57
CA ARG A 285 4.92 11.65 -10.50
C ARG A 285 5.51 13.02 -10.81
N ALA A 286 4.88 14.10 -10.33
CA ALA A 286 5.41 15.44 -10.50
C ALA A 286 6.87 15.55 -10.04
N THR A 287 7.20 14.97 -8.87
CA THR A 287 8.57 14.94 -8.34
C THR A 287 9.57 14.20 -9.21
N ASP A 288 9.12 13.20 -9.98
CA ASP A 288 10.00 12.42 -10.87
C ASP A 288 10.34 13.19 -12.16
N LEU A 289 9.45 14.11 -12.59
CA LEU A 289 9.62 14.94 -13.77
C LEU A 289 10.45 16.22 -13.52
N GLN A 290 10.74 16.52 -12.25
CA GLN A 290 11.41 17.76 -11.87
C GLN A 290 12.92 17.58 -11.87
N ASP A 291 13.62 18.26 -12.78
CA ASP A 291 15.08 18.25 -12.87
C ASP A 291 15.70 19.18 -11.81
N ILE A 292 15.46 18.85 -10.55
CA ILE A 292 15.97 19.59 -9.39
C ILE A 292 16.62 18.62 -8.44
N VAL A 293 17.85 18.93 -8.03
CA VAL A 293 18.60 18.12 -7.06
C VAL A 293 18.08 18.38 -5.66
N ASN A 294 17.54 17.35 -5.03
CA ASN A 294 17.02 17.38 -3.68
C ASN A 294 18.01 16.73 -2.69
N THR A 295 18.63 17.56 -1.86
CA THR A 295 19.59 17.13 -0.84
C THR A 295 19.00 17.08 0.57
N THR A 296 17.67 17.11 0.72
CA THR A 296 17.01 17.01 2.03
C THR A 296 17.44 15.74 2.80
N ASN A 297 17.59 14.65 2.09
CA ASN A 297 18.26 13.45 2.59
C ASN A 297 19.67 13.35 1.97
N ARG A 298 20.66 13.80 2.68
CA ARG A 298 22.06 13.77 2.20
C ARG A 298 22.58 12.36 1.90
N GLN A 299 21.99 11.32 2.50
CA GLN A 299 22.36 9.93 2.20
C GLN A 299 21.81 9.46 0.87
N ASN A 300 20.65 9.97 0.50
CA ASN A 300 19.99 9.65 -0.75
C ASN A 300 19.59 10.94 -1.44
N VAL A 301 20.53 11.49 -2.17
CA VAL A 301 20.31 12.65 -3.03
C VAL A 301 19.46 12.22 -4.21
N PHE A 302 18.42 12.95 -4.51
CA PHE A 302 17.48 12.64 -5.57
C PHE A 302 17.44 13.77 -6.59
N ALA A 303 17.45 13.44 -7.89
CA ALA A 303 17.09 14.36 -8.96
C ALA A 303 16.02 13.74 -9.84
N GLY A 304 15.06 14.52 -10.31
CA GLY A 304 14.06 14.05 -11.25
C GLY A 304 14.59 13.97 -12.69
N ASN A 305 13.71 13.54 -13.59
CA ASN A 305 14.01 13.37 -15.02
C ASN A 305 12.79 13.80 -15.84
N PRO A 306 12.84 14.99 -16.50
CA PRO A 306 11.74 15.46 -17.35
C PRO A 306 11.45 14.57 -18.57
N GLY A 307 12.42 13.76 -18.99
CA GLY A 307 12.31 12.84 -20.13
C GLY A 307 11.62 11.50 -19.82
N LEU A 308 10.89 11.39 -18.72
CA LEU A 308 10.19 10.17 -18.37
C LEU A 308 8.90 9.99 -19.16
N ASP A 309 8.71 8.78 -19.66
CA ASP A 309 7.45 8.32 -20.24
C ASP A 309 6.54 7.65 -19.22
N PRO A 310 5.20 7.64 -19.44
CA PRO A 310 4.27 6.89 -18.61
C PRO A 310 4.60 5.40 -18.59
N VAL A 311 4.48 4.80 -17.42
CA VAL A 311 4.63 3.34 -17.28
C VAL A 311 3.44 2.64 -17.90
N TYR A 312 3.69 1.74 -18.84
CA TYR A 312 2.67 0.89 -19.43
C TYR A 312 2.72 -0.51 -18.80
N THR A 313 1.62 -0.95 -18.21
CA THR A 313 1.54 -2.23 -17.52
C THR A 313 0.50 -3.13 -18.16
N HIS A 314 0.95 -4.28 -18.66
CA HIS A 314 0.11 -5.38 -19.09
C HIS A 314 -0.11 -6.35 -17.94
N ARG A 315 -1.38 -6.71 -17.69
CA ARG A 315 -1.75 -7.69 -16.67
C ARG A 315 -2.66 -8.74 -17.28
N LEU A 316 -2.31 -9.99 -17.07
CA LEU A 316 -3.10 -11.16 -17.43
C LEU A 316 -3.41 -11.93 -16.15
N SER A 317 -4.66 -12.23 -15.88
CA SER A 317 -5.05 -13.05 -14.73
C SER A 317 -6.13 -14.06 -15.09
N GLY A 318 -6.01 -15.26 -14.53
CA GLY A 318 -6.95 -16.35 -14.65
C GLY A 318 -7.28 -16.95 -13.29
N GLN A 319 -8.53 -17.30 -13.08
CA GLN A 319 -8.97 -18.01 -11.88
C GLN A 319 -9.98 -19.08 -12.26
N TYR A 320 -9.71 -20.31 -11.88
CA TYR A 320 -10.65 -21.42 -11.94
C TYR A 320 -11.14 -21.74 -10.54
N ILE A 321 -12.45 -21.79 -10.35
CA ILE A 321 -13.11 -22.10 -9.10
C ILE A 321 -14.03 -23.31 -9.32
N ARG A 322 -13.79 -24.36 -8.57
CA ARG A 322 -14.71 -25.50 -8.44
C ARG A 322 -15.25 -25.55 -7.03
N ALA A 323 -16.53 -25.25 -6.86
CA ALA A 323 -17.22 -25.32 -5.59
C ALA A 323 -18.25 -26.43 -5.61
N ASN A 324 -18.24 -27.30 -4.61
CA ASN A 324 -19.25 -28.33 -4.41
C ASN A 324 -19.94 -28.10 -3.04
N PRO A 325 -21.02 -27.30 -2.98
CA PRO A 325 -21.70 -26.95 -1.74
C PRO A 325 -22.22 -28.19 -0.99
N ALA A 326 -22.72 -29.19 -1.72
CA ALA A 326 -23.26 -30.42 -1.12
C ALA A 326 -22.20 -31.23 -0.36
N LYS A 327 -20.94 -31.15 -0.78
CA LYS A 327 -19.80 -31.81 -0.11
C LYS A 327 -18.95 -30.85 0.72
N GLY A 328 -19.30 -29.55 0.75
CA GLY A 328 -18.51 -28.49 1.43
C GLY A 328 -17.10 -28.31 0.89
N ARG A 329 -16.82 -28.69 -0.37
CA ARG A 329 -15.48 -28.66 -0.96
C ARG A 329 -15.31 -27.50 -1.92
N THR A 330 -14.15 -26.83 -1.84
CA THR A 330 -13.78 -25.74 -2.75
C THR A 330 -12.37 -25.98 -3.26
N PHE A 331 -12.18 -25.87 -4.58
CA PHE A 331 -10.88 -25.90 -5.22
C PHE A 331 -10.73 -24.65 -6.07
N THR A 332 -9.65 -23.89 -5.87
CA THR A 332 -9.38 -22.67 -6.61
C THR A 332 -7.93 -22.68 -7.09
N VAL A 333 -7.75 -22.45 -8.38
CA VAL A 333 -6.45 -22.16 -8.99
C VAL A 333 -6.49 -20.74 -9.51
N SER A 334 -5.47 -19.97 -9.20
CA SER A 334 -5.33 -18.60 -9.68
C SER A 334 -3.92 -18.40 -10.22
N ALA A 335 -3.82 -17.71 -11.36
CA ALA A 335 -2.56 -17.28 -11.94
C ALA A 335 -2.68 -15.82 -12.40
N GLU A 336 -1.61 -15.06 -12.21
CA GLU A 336 -1.51 -13.67 -12.62
C GLU A 336 -0.11 -13.39 -13.14
N ALA A 337 -0.02 -12.83 -14.34
CA ALA A 337 1.20 -12.35 -14.94
C ALA A 337 1.10 -10.82 -15.15
N THR A 338 2.16 -10.11 -14.85
CA THR A 338 2.28 -8.67 -15.07
C THR A 338 3.60 -8.41 -15.79
N ALA A 339 3.58 -7.54 -16.79
CA ALA A 339 4.78 -7.09 -17.50
C ALA A 339 4.69 -5.59 -17.80
N SER A 340 5.83 -4.91 -17.68
CA SER A 340 5.97 -3.51 -18.06
C SER A 340 7.19 -3.34 -18.94
N PRO A 341 7.01 -2.93 -20.22
CA PRO A 341 8.12 -2.71 -21.14
C PRO A 341 8.93 -1.43 -20.83
N ASN A 342 8.37 -0.50 -20.07
CA ASN A 342 8.98 0.81 -19.78
C ASN A 342 8.71 1.27 -18.34
N THR A 343 9.01 0.42 -17.35
CA THR A 343 8.82 0.80 -15.95
C THR A 343 9.73 1.97 -15.56
N ILE A 344 9.20 2.90 -14.75
CA ILE A 344 10.04 3.88 -14.08
C ILE A 344 10.71 3.19 -12.89
N THR A 345 12.03 3.28 -12.85
CA THR A 345 12.88 2.69 -11.81
C THR A 345 14.09 3.57 -11.56
N ASP A 346 14.88 3.23 -10.54
CA ASP A 346 15.99 4.06 -10.12
C ASP A 346 17.29 3.73 -10.87
N SER A 347 17.97 4.79 -11.34
CA SER A 347 19.39 4.79 -11.66
C SER A 347 20.14 5.29 -10.42
N LEU A 348 21.03 4.47 -9.90
CA LEU A 348 21.74 4.69 -8.66
C LEU A 348 23.22 4.89 -8.91
N VAL A 349 23.80 5.92 -8.30
CA VAL A 349 25.25 6.09 -8.17
C VAL A 349 25.60 5.92 -6.70
N ILE A 350 26.51 4.99 -6.42
CA ILE A 350 26.91 4.58 -5.07
C ILE A 350 28.43 4.36 -5.03
N ASP A 351 29.01 4.52 -3.84
CA ASP A 351 30.47 4.37 -3.62
C ASP A 351 31.33 5.21 -4.58
N SER A 352 30.80 6.37 -5.00
CA SER A 352 31.44 7.31 -5.92
C SER A 352 31.48 8.71 -5.26
N PRO A 353 32.33 8.94 -4.26
CA PRO A 353 32.32 10.16 -3.46
C PRO A 353 32.61 11.43 -4.29
N ASP A 354 33.35 11.29 -5.38
CA ASP A 354 33.70 12.39 -6.29
C ASP A 354 32.67 12.64 -7.39
N PHE A 355 31.57 11.87 -7.44
CA PHE A 355 30.50 12.07 -8.40
C PHE A 355 29.85 13.45 -8.20
N VAL A 356 29.82 14.26 -9.25
CA VAL A 356 29.21 15.60 -9.25
C VAL A 356 27.70 15.47 -9.44
N ILE A 357 26.93 16.02 -8.51
CA ILE A 357 25.46 15.86 -8.47
C ILE A 357 24.68 17.04 -9.05
N ASP A 358 25.34 18.21 -9.21
CA ASP A 358 24.72 19.44 -9.72
C ASP A 358 25.74 20.27 -10.54
N ASP A 359 25.23 21.29 -11.25
CA ASP A 359 26.06 22.20 -12.08
C ASP A 359 26.97 23.09 -11.22
N GLU A 360 26.76 23.18 -9.91
CA GLU A 360 27.61 23.93 -8.97
C GLU A 360 28.88 23.13 -8.56
N GLY A 361 29.02 21.90 -9.05
CA GLY A 361 30.17 21.05 -8.74
C GLY A 361 30.06 20.37 -7.35
N THR A 362 28.87 20.29 -6.78
CA THR A 362 28.66 19.60 -5.49
C THR A 362 28.94 18.12 -5.64
N LYS A 363 29.86 17.58 -4.80
CA LYS A 363 30.19 16.16 -4.81
C LYS A 363 29.24 15.36 -3.94
N LEU A 364 29.00 14.11 -4.31
CA LEU A 364 28.10 13.19 -3.60
C LEU A 364 28.55 12.91 -2.17
N GLY A 365 29.86 12.75 -1.94
CA GLY A 365 30.44 12.42 -0.66
C GLY A 365 30.35 10.92 -0.31
N GLU A 366 31.22 10.52 0.60
CA GLU A 366 31.39 9.13 1.02
C GLU A 366 30.16 8.58 1.73
N GLY A 367 29.75 7.35 1.39
CA GLY A 367 28.60 6.66 1.99
C GLY A 367 27.24 7.20 1.58
N ASN A 368 27.19 8.16 0.66
CA ASN A 368 25.94 8.69 0.11
C ASN A 368 25.62 8.01 -1.23
N GLN A 369 24.37 8.10 -1.65
CA GLN A 369 23.92 7.64 -2.96
C GLN A 369 23.16 8.74 -3.70
N TYR A 370 23.29 8.75 -5.03
CA TYR A 370 22.50 9.58 -5.91
C TYR A 370 21.49 8.73 -6.67
N THR A 371 20.25 9.19 -6.73
CA THR A 371 19.14 8.47 -7.36
C THR A 371 18.48 9.35 -8.40
N LYS A 372 18.31 8.82 -9.62
CA LYS A 372 17.58 9.47 -10.71
C LYS A 372 16.61 8.47 -11.33
N PRO A 373 15.30 8.81 -11.50
CA PRO A 373 14.35 7.93 -12.14
C PRO A 373 14.59 7.83 -13.65
N VAL A 374 14.48 6.61 -14.19
CA VAL A 374 14.64 6.31 -15.62
C VAL A 374 13.61 5.29 -16.08
N ASN A 375 13.24 5.32 -17.36
CA ASN A 375 12.42 4.25 -17.93
C ASN A 375 13.31 3.08 -18.37
N LEU A 376 13.02 1.88 -17.84
CA LEU A 376 13.70 0.65 -18.22
C LEU A 376 12.70 -0.44 -18.61
N ALA A 377 13.10 -1.26 -19.56
CA ALA A 377 12.40 -2.50 -19.89
C ALA A 377 12.82 -3.65 -18.97
N GLY A 378 11.96 -4.65 -18.82
CA GLY A 378 12.31 -5.91 -18.18
C GLY A 378 11.64 -6.15 -16.83
N LEU A 379 10.74 -5.28 -16.37
CA LEU A 379 9.87 -5.57 -15.22
C LEU A 379 8.83 -6.62 -15.62
N TRP A 380 8.81 -7.73 -14.90
CA TRP A 380 7.73 -8.71 -14.99
C TRP A 380 7.53 -9.43 -13.67
N SER A 381 6.34 -9.95 -13.44
CA SER A 381 6.03 -10.83 -12.32
C SER A 381 4.99 -11.88 -12.71
N LEU A 382 5.14 -13.08 -12.15
CA LEU A 382 4.18 -14.18 -12.24
C LEU A 382 3.83 -14.64 -10.83
N ARG A 383 2.54 -14.77 -10.55
CA ARG A 383 2.01 -15.32 -9.31
C ARG A 383 1.06 -16.45 -9.64
N ALA A 384 1.23 -17.59 -9.01
CA ALA A 384 0.30 -18.71 -9.11
C ALA A 384 -0.03 -19.25 -7.72
N SER A 385 -1.27 -19.64 -7.51
CA SER A 385 -1.69 -20.23 -6.23
C SER A 385 -2.79 -21.26 -6.43
N VAL A 386 -2.77 -22.27 -5.56
CA VAL A 386 -3.78 -23.31 -5.42
C VAL A 386 -4.34 -23.25 -4.02
N ASN A 387 -5.66 -23.26 -3.89
CA ASN A 387 -6.35 -23.32 -2.60
C ASN A 387 -7.34 -24.49 -2.66
N TYR A 388 -7.32 -25.34 -1.64
CA TYR A 388 -8.24 -26.46 -1.51
C TYR A 388 -8.84 -26.48 -0.11
N GLY A 389 -10.17 -26.34 -0.04
CA GLY A 389 -10.95 -26.38 1.19
C GLY A 389 -11.81 -27.65 1.24
N MET A 390 -11.81 -28.33 2.37
CA MET A 390 -12.66 -29.50 2.61
C MET A 390 -13.12 -29.60 4.06
N PRO A 391 -14.32 -30.12 4.34
CA PRO A 391 -14.75 -30.37 5.69
C PRO A 391 -14.08 -31.63 6.27
N VAL A 392 -13.64 -31.54 7.50
CA VAL A 392 -13.16 -32.64 8.34
C VAL A 392 -14.28 -33.01 9.30
N ARG A 393 -15.15 -33.97 8.89
CA ARG A 393 -16.43 -34.24 9.57
C ARG A 393 -16.28 -34.69 11.01
N TRP A 394 -15.30 -35.53 11.30
CA TRP A 394 -15.05 -36.05 12.64
C TRP A 394 -14.60 -34.98 13.63
N LEU A 395 -13.92 -33.91 13.15
CA LEU A 395 -13.54 -32.73 13.93
C LEU A 395 -14.58 -31.60 13.84
N ARG A 396 -15.66 -31.79 13.09
CA ARG A 396 -16.63 -30.71 12.78
C ARG A 396 -15.92 -29.40 12.41
N SER A 397 -14.94 -29.50 11.51
CA SER A 397 -14.03 -28.40 11.15
C SER A 397 -13.84 -28.34 9.64
N ASN A 398 -13.32 -27.21 9.16
CA ASN A 398 -12.95 -27.01 7.78
C ASN A 398 -11.43 -26.91 7.68
N LEU A 399 -10.85 -27.74 6.83
CA LEU A 399 -9.43 -27.72 6.49
C LEU A 399 -9.23 -27.00 5.18
N ASN A 400 -8.35 -26.01 5.16
CA ASN A 400 -7.95 -25.27 3.98
C ASN A 400 -6.45 -25.40 3.78
N PHE A 401 -6.06 -25.88 2.62
CA PHE A 401 -4.69 -25.95 2.15
C PHE A 401 -4.46 -24.86 1.10
N ARG A 402 -3.34 -24.16 1.20
CA ARG A 402 -2.90 -23.16 0.23
C ARG A 402 -1.44 -23.37 -0.12
N ALA A 403 -1.14 -23.34 -1.43
CA ALA A 403 0.22 -23.27 -1.92
C ALA A 403 0.32 -22.21 -3.01
N GLY A 404 1.47 -21.56 -3.13
CA GLY A 404 1.68 -20.53 -4.13
C GLY A 404 3.14 -20.26 -4.41
N ILE A 405 3.36 -19.74 -5.60
CA ILE A 405 4.64 -19.21 -6.07
C ILE A 405 4.46 -17.79 -6.58
N SER A 406 5.41 -16.93 -6.29
CA SER A 406 5.54 -15.61 -6.89
C SER A 406 6.97 -15.45 -7.37
N THR A 407 7.15 -15.23 -8.66
CA THR A 407 8.45 -14.97 -9.28
C THR A 407 8.40 -13.68 -10.06
N GLY A 408 9.50 -12.95 -10.14
CA GLY A 408 9.55 -11.70 -10.88
C GLY A 408 10.94 -11.12 -10.97
N ARG A 409 11.07 -10.14 -11.86
CA ARG A 409 12.31 -9.43 -12.16
C ARG A 409 12.05 -7.93 -12.09
N ILE A 410 12.93 -7.21 -11.40
CA ILE A 410 12.92 -5.75 -11.28
C ILE A 410 14.22 -5.22 -11.90
N PRO A 411 14.17 -4.38 -12.95
CA PRO A 411 15.36 -3.76 -13.51
C PRO A 411 15.78 -2.54 -12.67
N SER A 412 17.06 -2.21 -12.68
CA SER A 412 17.66 -0.97 -12.14
C SER A 412 18.96 -0.66 -12.89
N ILE A 413 19.52 0.53 -12.65
CA ILE A 413 20.88 0.87 -13.08
C ILE A 413 21.71 1.13 -11.81
N ILE A 414 22.92 0.61 -11.74
CA ILE A 414 23.87 0.82 -10.65
C ILE A 414 25.20 1.23 -11.26
N ASN A 415 25.68 2.43 -10.92
CA ASN A 415 26.93 2.99 -11.45
C ASN A 415 27.04 2.89 -12.99
N GLY A 416 25.91 3.14 -13.69
CA GLY A 416 25.84 3.07 -15.15
C GLY A 416 25.56 1.67 -15.72
N GLU A 417 25.67 0.62 -14.94
CA GLU A 417 25.44 -0.75 -15.39
C GLU A 417 24.02 -1.24 -15.11
N ARG A 418 23.46 -1.99 -16.05
CA ARG A 418 22.11 -2.55 -15.92
C ARG A 418 22.10 -3.73 -14.94
N ASN A 419 21.24 -3.65 -13.95
CA ASN A 419 21.04 -4.69 -12.96
C ASN A 419 19.62 -5.23 -13.01
N PHE A 420 19.46 -6.52 -12.67
CA PHE A 420 18.19 -7.20 -12.50
C PHE A 420 18.11 -7.88 -11.15
N LEU A 421 17.14 -7.50 -10.35
CA LEU A 421 16.79 -8.22 -9.13
C LEU A 421 15.74 -9.28 -9.46
N ASN A 422 16.10 -10.57 -9.39
CA ASN A 422 15.17 -11.69 -9.52
C ASN A 422 14.70 -12.14 -8.14
N ASN A 423 13.39 -12.15 -7.92
CA ASN A 423 12.81 -12.51 -6.63
C ASN A 423 11.84 -13.68 -6.80
N ASN A 424 12.08 -14.78 -6.06
CA ASN A 424 11.28 -15.98 -6.04
C ASN A 424 10.76 -16.24 -4.63
N VAL A 425 9.45 -16.36 -4.47
CA VAL A 425 8.79 -16.61 -3.19
C VAL A 425 7.92 -17.85 -3.31
N TYR A 426 8.20 -18.85 -2.51
CA TYR A 426 7.38 -20.07 -2.37
C TYR A 426 6.64 -19.99 -1.04
N ASN A 427 5.35 -20.25 -1.04
CA ASN A 427 4.56 -20.26 0.18
C ASN A 427 3.64 -21.47 0.22
N ALA A 428 3.50 -22.04 1.42
CA ALA A 428 2.54 -23.11 1.70
C ALA A 428 1.89 -22.86 3.05
N GLY A 429 0.61 -23.14 3.17
CA GLY A 429 -0.12 -22.93 4.40
C GLY A 429 -1.28 -23.92 4.59
N LEU A 430 -1.60 -24.17 5.85
CA LEU A 430 -2.69 -25.00 6.29
C LEU A 430 -3.51 -24.25 7.32
N THR A 431 -4.83 -24.28 7.20
CA THR A 431 -5.73 -23.68 8.19
C THR A 431 -6.84 -24.65 8.53
N LEU A 432 -6.99 -24.97 9.80
CA LEU A 432 -8.08 -25.74 10.37
C LEU A 432 -8.95 -24.78 11.19
N GLY A 433 -10.18 -24.55 10.74
CA GLY A 433 -11.16 -23.71 11.44
C GLY A 433 -12.33 -24.53 11.92
N SER A 434 -12.76 -24.31 13.17
CA SER A 434 -13.88 -25.02 13.74
C SER A 434 -15.21 -24.60 13.11
N ASN A 435 -16.15 -25.51 13.13
CA ASN A 435 -17.57 -25.29 12.82
C ASN A 435 -18.41 -26.15 13.77
N ILE A 436 -18.02 -26.14 15.07
CA ILE A 436 -18.56 -27.01 16.09
C ILE A 436 -19.85 -26.44 16.64
N SER A 437 -19.80 -25.22 17.15
CA SER A 437 -20.94 -24.52 17.75
C SER A 437 -20.62 -23.04 17.98
N GLU A 438 -21.63 -22.23 18.32
CA GLU A 438 -21.44 -20.86 18.78
C GLU A 438 -20.66 -20.75 20.11
N ALA A 439 -20.60 -21.87 20.87
CA ALA A 439 -19.94 -21.91 22.16
C ALA A 439 -18.46 -22.28 22.09
N VAL A 440 -18.05 -22.93 21.01
CA VAL A 440 -16.66 -23.37 20.81
C VAL A 440 -16.22 -23.00 19.41
N ASP A 441 -15.28 -22.11 19.31
CA ASP A 441 -14.63 -21.72 18.06
C ASP A 441 -13.11 -21.79 18.23
N PHE A 442 -12.44 -22.41 17.26
CA PHE A 442 -10.99 -22.41 17.19
C PHE A 442 -10.50 -22.30 15.74
N ARG A 443 -9.34 -21.72 15.59
CA ARG A 443 -8.61 -21.65 14.32
C ARG A 443 -7.15 -21.97 14.57
N LEU A 444 -6.66 -22.98 13.88
CA LEU A 444 -5.23 -23.29 13.82
C LEU A 444 -4.73 -23.00 12.42
N SER A 445 -3.66 -22.27 12.28
CA SER A 445 -3.07 -21.97 10.98
C SER A 445 -1.56 -22.05 11.03
N TYR A 446 -1.00 -22.58 9.96
CA TYR A 446 0.44 -22.60 9.70
C TYR A 446 0.71 -22.05 8.31
N THR A 447 1.72 -21.22 8.18
CA THR A 447 2.19 -20.69 6.89
C THR A 447 3.70 -20.66 6.89
N GLY A 448 4.31 -21.37 5.94
CA GLY A 448 5.73 -21.31 5.63
C GLY A 448 5.98 -20.52 4.35
N ARG A 449 7.04 -19.74 4.33
CA ARG A 449 7.48 -18.95 3.18
C ARG A 449 8.99 -19.09 3.02
N TYR A 450 9.40 -19.40 1.81
CA TYR A 450 10.80 -19.43 1.39
C TYR A 450 11.02 -18.38 0.30
N ASN A 451 11.95 -17.47 0.54
CA ASN A 451 12.25 -16.35 -0.35
C ASN A 451 13.68 -16.49 -0.86
N VAL A 452 13.87 -16.29 -2.17
CA VAL A 452 15.17 -16.28 -2.83
C VAL A 452 15.23 -15.05 -3.72
N SER A 453 16.06 -14.08 -3.37
CA SER A 453 16.35 -12.90 -4.18
C SER A 453 17.79 -12.95 -4.66
N ARG A 454 18.00 -12.71 -5.95
CA ARG A 454 19.33 -12.68 -6.58
C ARG A 454 19.48 -11.45 -7.45
N SER A 455 20.59 -10.74 -7.28
CA SER A 455 21.01 -9.62 -8.12
C SER A 455 21.89 -10.14 -9.27
N SER A 456 21.78 -9.51 -10.44
CA SER A 456 22.66 -9.81 -11.58
C SER A 456 23.95 -8.98 -11.57
N SER A 457 24.05 -7.97 -10.70
CA SER A 457 25.25 -7.12 -10.59
C SER A 457 26.33 -7.80 -9.78
N GLU A 458 27.54 -7.84 -10.33
CA GLU A 458 28.74 -8.30 -9.62
C GLU A 458 29.26 -7.26 -8.64
N VAL A 459 28.96 -5.98 -8.87
CA VAL A 459 29.37 -4.84 -8.02
C VAL A 459 28.74 -4.94 -6.61
N ARG A 460 27.57 -5.57 -6.51
CA ARG A 460 26.87 -5.82 -5.24
C ARG A 460 26.01 -7.07 -5.32
N THR A 461 26.47 -8.15 -4.74
CA THR A 461 25.64 -9.34 -4.52
C THR A 461 24.66 -9.08 -3.38
N LEU A 462 23.42 -8.77 -3.73
CA LEU A 462 22.30 -8.70 -2.78
C LEU A 462 21.51 -10.01 -2.76
N ASP A 463 22.23 -11.11 -2.80
CA ASP A 463 21.60 -12.42 -2.67
C ASP A 463 20.97 -12.52 -1.30
N ASN A 464 19.70 -12.74 -1.26
CA ASN A 464 18.93 -12.82 -0.03
C ASN A 464 18.03 -14.06 -0.03
N THR A 465 18.44 -15.06 0.71
CA THR A 465 17.65 -16.25 0.92
C THR A 465 17.20 -16.32 2.36
N TYR A 466 15.92 -16.40 2.60
CA TYR A 466 15.40 -16.57 3.96
C TYR A 466 14.17 -17.46 4.00
N PHE A 467 14.01 -18.12 5.14
CA PHE A 467 12.81 -18.86 5.48
C PHE A 467 12.08 -18.16 6.62
N SER A 468 10.78 -18.05 6.51
CA SER A 468 9.92 -17.58 7.58
C SER A 468 8.71 -18.48 7.73
N GLN A 469 8.31 -18.71 8.99
CA GLN A 469 7.08 -19.43 9.29
C GLN A 469 6.29 -18.72 10.36
N THR A 470 4.97 -18.87 10.27
CA THR A 470 4.03 -18.37 11.25
C THR A 470 3.03 -19.47 11.58
N ALA A 471 2.95 -19.83 12.85
CA ALA A 471 1.90 -20.70 13.36
C ALA A 471 1.01 -19.90 14.31
N LYS A 472 -0.31 -19.98 14.11
CA LYS A 472 -1.30 -19.26 14.93
C LYS A 472 -2.33 -20.23 15.46
N ALA A 473 -2.64 -20.08 16.74
CA ALA A 473 -3.74 -20.75 17.40
C ALA A 473 -4.66 -19.70 18.02
N GLU A 474 -5.91 -19.69 17.62
CA GLU A 474 -6.94 -18.79 18.14
C GLU A 474 -8.08 -19.63 18.70
N THR A 475 -8.55 -19.34 19.89
CA THR A 475 -9.67 -20.04 20.50
C THR A 475 -10.65 -19.08 21.16
N THR A 476 -11.93 -19.42 21.08
CA THR A 476 -13.00 -18.73 21.79
C THR A 476 -13.93 -19.78 22.39
N PHE A 477 -14.11 -19.71 23.70
CA PHE A 477 -15.09 -20.52 24.44
C PHE A 477 -16.14 -19.61 25.04
N VAL A 478 -17.42 -19.94 24.84
CA VAL A 478 -18.56 -19.27 25.48
C VAL A 478 -19.19 -20.23 26.45
N LEU A 479 -18.86 -20.06 27.72
CA LEU A 479 -19.36 -20.88 28.81
C LEU A 479 -20.67 -20.28 29.38
N TRP A 480 -21.63 -21.12 29.70
CA TRP A 480 -22.92 -20.71 30.28
C TRP A 480 -23.64 -19.58 29.52
N LYS A 481 -23.41 -19.49 28.18
CA LYS A 481 -23.93 -18.46 27.27
C LYS A 481 -23.47 -17.02 27.57
N ARG A 482 -22.68 -16.80 28.61
CA ARG A 482 -22.28 -15.46 29.06
C ARG A 482 -20.78 -15.24 29.26
N LEU A 483 -20.09 -16.22 29.83
CA LEU A 483 -18.68 -16.12 30.09
C LEU A 483 -17.92 -16.43 28.77
N VAL A 484 -17.07 -15.54 28.33
CA VAL A 484 -16.28 -15.66 27.09
C VAL A 484 -14.81 -15.73 27.44
N LEU A 485 -14.18 -16.82 27.09
CA LEU A 485 -12.73 -16.97 27.16
C LEU A 485 -12.17 -16.93 25.75
N ARG A 486 -11.25 -16.02 25.49
CA ARG A 486 -10.47 -15.94 24.24
C ARG A 486 -9.01 -16.10 24.56
N ALA A 487 -8.33 -16.90 23.76
CA ALA A 487 -6.88 -17.02 23.80
C ALA A 487 -6.35 -17.11 22.38
N ASN A 488 -5.22 -16.48 22.15
CA ASN A 488 -4.46 -16.63 20.91
C ASN A 488 -2.97 -16.77 21.20
N ALA A 489 -2.30 -17.55 20.37
CA ALA A 489 -0.88 -17.74 20.37
C ALA A 489 -0.35 -17.59 18.94
N ASP A 490 0.59 -16.69 18.73
CA ASP A 490 1.23 -16.38 17.47
C ASP A 490 2.72 -16.71 17.57
N TYR A 491 3.13 -17.83 16.97
CA TYR A 491 4.53 -18.21 16.85
C TYR A 491 5.08 -17.74 15.51
N ASN A 492 6.13 -16.93 15.56
CA ASN A 492 6.84 -16.42 14.40
C ASN A 492 8.29 -16.84 14.48
N TYR A 493 8.76 -17.47 13.39
CA TYR A 493 10.14 -17.89 13.23
C TYR A 493 10.67 -17.32 11.93
N TYR A 494 11.84 -16.73 11.99
CA TYR A 494 12.54 -16.18 10.85
C TYR A 494 14.02 -16.57 10.90
N ARG A 495 14.49 -17.20 9.82
CA ARG A 495 15.91 -17.51 9.62
C ARG A 495 16.42 -16.74 8.40
N GLY A 496 17.36 -15.84 8.61
CA GLY A 496 17.91 -14.95 7.57
C GLY A 496 19.14 -15.51 6.88
N ILE A 497 19.79 -14.67 6.10
CA ILE A 497 20.93 -14.97 5.21
C ILE A 497 22.22 -15.20 5.98
N THR A 498 22.41 -14.56 7.11
CA THR A 498 23.58 -14.78 7.99
C THR A 498 23.18 -15.79 9.04
N ASP A 499 24.07 -16.75 9.30
CA ASP A 499 23.87 -17.78 10.35
C ASP A 499 23.64 -17.19 11.74
N THR A 500 23.97 -15.92 11.93
CA THR A 500 23.80 -15.18 13.18
C THR A 500 22.43 -14.56 13.35
N PHE A 501 21.57 -14.52 12.31
CA PHE A 501 20.26 -13.90 12.41
C PHE A 501 19.14 -14.93 12.50
N LEU A 502 18.72 -15.21 13.72
CA LEU A 502 17.57 -16.02 14.06
C LEU A 502 16.62 -15.17 14.91
N GLU A 503 15.39 -14.99 14.46
CA GLU A 503 14.33 -14.42 15.26
C GLU A 503 13.25 -15.46 15.50
N GLU A 504 13.02 -15.74 16.78
CA GLU A 504 11.98 -16.64 17.24
C GLU A 504 11.13 -15.92 18.29
N ARG A 505 9.82 -15.90 18.10
CA ARG A 505 8.92 -15.18 18.99
C ARG A 505 7.58 -15.88 19.12
N LEU A 506 7.13 -16.08 20.35
CA LEU A 506 5.82 -16.59 20.70
C LEU A 506 5.03 -15.54 21.48
N ILE A 507 4.01 -14.95 20.84
CA ILE A 507 3.14 -13.97 21.46
C ILE A 507 1.85 -14.68 21.91
N CYS A 508 1.59 -14.64 23.20
CA CYS A 508 0.39 -15.23 23.79
C CYS A 508 -0.49 -14.13 24.39
N ASN A 509 -1.77 -14.13 24.04
CA ASN A 509 -2.76 -13.23 24.60
C ASN A 509 -3.93 -14.05 25.17
N ALA A 510 -4.47 -13.61 26.29
CA ALA A 510 -5.69 -14.20 26.87
C ALA A 510 -6.64 -13.11 27.33
N MET A 511 -7.94 -13.33 27.13
CA MET A 511 -8.99 -12.39 27.46
C MET A 511 -10.17 -13.13 28.09
N LEU A 512 -10.66 -12.60 29.19
CA LEU A 512 -11.85 -13.05 29.87
C LEU A 512 -12.94 -11.98 29.74
N GLY A 513 -14.09 -12.35 29.22
CA GLY A 513 -15.21 -11.44 28.99
C GLY A 513 -16.52 -11.96 29.54
N VAL A 514 -17.43 -11.04 29.81
CA VAL A 514 -18.78 -11.35 30.21
C VAL A 514 -19.78 -10.65 29.30
N LYS A 515 -20.68 -11.42 28.69
CA LYS A 515 -21.80 -10.88 27.90
C LYS A 515 -22.81 -10.23 28.83
N LEU A 516 -23.04 -8.95 28.60
CA LEU A 516 -23.93 -8.11 29.41
C LEU A 516 -25.28 -7.93 28.71
N PHE A 517 -26.24 -7.50 29.48
CA PHE A 517 -27.63 -7.27 29.12
C PHE A 517 -28.39 -8.52 28.72
N ARG A 518 -29.74 -8.43 28.77
CA ARG A 518 -30.66 -9.56 28.53
C ARG A 518 -30.48 -10.16 27.12
N ASN A 519 -30.11 -9.34 26.14
CA ASN A 519 -29.95 -9.72 24.72
C ASN A 519 -28.52 -10.03 24.33
N CYS A 520 -27.57 -10.09 25.28
CA CYS A 520 -26.14 -10.26 25.01
C CYS A 520 -25.57 -9.21 24.00
N LEU A 521 -26.12 -8.00 23.99
CA LEU A 521 -25.70 -6.91 23.10
C LEU A 521 -24.44 -6.21 23.59
N GLY A 522 -24.14 -6.31 24.89
CA GLY A 522 -22.91 -5.79 25.49
C GLY A 522 -21.95 -6.91 25.85
N GLU A 523 -20.68 -6.60 25.87
CA GLU A 523 -19.63 -7.46 26.40
C GLU A 523 -18.58 -6.57 27.07
N ALA A 524 -18.26 -6.87 28.32
CA ALA A 524 -17.12 -6.32 29.03
C ALA A 524 -16.05 -7.40 29.17
N SER A 525 -14.82 -7.05 28.86
CA SER A 525 -13.72 -8.00 28.93
C SER A 525 -12.43 -7.37 29.46
N VAL A 526 -11.64 -8.18 30.13
CA VAL A 526 -10.27 -7.87 30.57
C VAL A 526 -9.33 -8.88 29.94
N GLY A 527 -8.21 -8.42 29.44
CA GLY A 527 -7.23 -9.27 28.80
C GLY A 527 -5.80 -8.89 29.13
N VAL A 528 -4.93 -9.87 29.07
CA VAL A 528 -3.48 -9.70 29.13
C VAL A 528 -2.94 -9.95 27.73
N ASN A 529 -2.29 -8.95 27.17
CA ASN A 529 -1.63 -9.01 25.87
C ASN A 529 -0.16 -9.26 26.11
N ASP A 530 0.42 -10.13 25.26
CA ASP A 530 1.82 -10.54 25.30
C ASP A 530 2.24 -11.07 26.69
N ILE A 531 1.56 -12.16 27.12
CA ILE A 531 1.78 -12.78 28.44
C ILE A 531 3.27 -13.11 28.68
N LEU A 532 3.97 -13.50 27.61
CA LEU A 532 5.39 -13.89 27.66
C LEU A 532 6.36 -12.72 27.54
N ASP A 533 5.85 -11.49 27.33
CA ASP A 533 6.61 -10.25 27.16
C ASP A 533 7.67 -10.33 26.05
N GLN A 534 7.30 -10.93 24.93
CA GLN A 534 8.19 -11.14 23.78
C GLN A 534 7.94 -10.15 22.63
N ASN A 535 6.92 -9.29 22.72
CA ASN A 535 6.57 -8.32 21.67
C ASN A 535 7.26 -6.96 21.84
N GLY A 536 8.22 -6.84 22.75
CA GLY A 536 8.92 -5.57 23.01
C GLY A 536 9.63 -4.99 21.77
N THR A 537 9.90 -5.83 20.77
CA THR A 537 10.51 -5.43 19.50
C THR A 537 9.84 -6.12 18.32
N THR A 538 9.72 -5.43 17.18
CA THR A 538 9.32 -6.03 15.91
C THR A 538 10.42 -5.85 14.89
N PHE A 539 10.79 -6.94 14.23
CA PHE A 539 11.81 -6.93 13.20
C PHE A 539 11.19 -6.96 11.80
N ARG A 540 11.74 -6.19 10.89
CA ARG A 540 11.39 -6.20 9.48
C ARG A 540 12.63 -6.09 8.61
N ARG A 541 12.77 -7.02 7.67
CA ARG A 541 13.80 -6.96 6.63
C ARG A 541 13.18 -6.54 5.30
N THR A 542 13.79 -5.59 4.64
CA THR A 542 13.40 -5.13 3.31
C THR A 542 14.60 -5.21 2.39
N VAL A 543 14.38 -5.79 1.21
CA VAL A 543 15.36 -5.81 0.12
C VAL A 543 14.77 -5.02 -1.04
N SER A 544 15.48 -4.01 -1.49
CA SER A 544 15.06 -3.17 -2.61
C SER A 544 16.30 -2.80 -3.44
N GLY A 545 16.30 -3.21 -4.71
CA GLY A 545 17.40 -2.90 -5.62
C GLY A 545 18.77 -3.24 -5.03
N THR A 546 19.46 -2.22 -4.56
CA THR A 546 20.82 -2.30 -3.98
C THR A 546 20.86 -2.26 -2.46
N THR A 547 19.71 -2.20 -1.80
CA THR A 547 19.63 -1.93 -0.37
C THR A 547 19.07 -3.12 0.39
N LEU A 548 19.79 -3.55 1.42
CA LEU A 548 19.30 -4.45 2.46
C LEU A 548 19.07 -3.64 3.72
N ARG A 549 17.83 -3.56 4.18
CA ARG A 549 17.46 -2.80 5.36
C ARG A 549 16.81 -3.69 6.40
N ASN A 550 17.42 -3.74 7.57
CA ASN A 550 16.87 -4.36 8.77
C ASN A 550 16.31 -3.28 9.68
N VAL A 551 15.04 -3.35 10.01
CA VAL A 551 14.39 -2.37 10.89
C VAL A 551 13.85 -3.09 12.12
N THR A 552 14.34 -2.71 13.29
CA THR A 552 13.81 -3.13 14.58
C THR A 552 12.96 -1.98 15.14
N ASN A 553 11.67 -2.20 15.32
CA ASN A 553 10.80 -1.23 15.96
C ASN A 553 10.53 -1.67 17.40
N LEU A 554 10.65 -0.73 18.34
CA LEU A 554 10.18 -0.96 19.69
C LEU A 554 8.65 -0.96 19.68
N ALA A 555 8.07 -2.05 20.17
CA ALA A 555 6.62 -2.23 20.28
C ALA A 555 6.20 -2.21 21.77
N VAL A 556 4.91 -2.16 21.99
CA VAL A 556 4.36 -2.28 23.35
C VAL A 556 4.53 -3.74 23.78
N GLY A 557 5.28 -3.98 24.85
CA GLY A 557 5.41 -5.30 25.48
C GLY A 557 4.13 -5.70 26.19
N ARG A 558 4.23 -6.46 27.29
CA ARG A 558 3.09 -6.95 28.04
C ARG A 558 2.24 -5.81 28.64
N TYR A 559 0.93 -5.86 28.42
CA TYR A 559 -0.04 -4.92 29.00
C TYR A 559 -1.38 -5.56 29.28
N VAL A 560 -2.11 -4.97 30.23
CA VAL A 560 -3.50 -5.31 30.51
C VAL A 560 -4.41 -4.38 29.73
N SER A 561 -5.44 -4.95 29.12
CA SER A 561 -6.46 -4.20 28.37
C SER A 561 -7.86 -4.44 28.94
N PHE A 562 -8.65 -3.37 28.98
CA PHE A 562 -10.08 -3.42 29.30
C PHE A 562 -10.85 -3.04 28.05
N GLN A 563 -11.82 -3.86 27.67
CA GLN A 563 -12.62 -3.62 26.49
C GLN A 563 -14.11 -3.71 26.84
N PHE A 564 -14.87 -2.72 26.41
CA PHE A 564 -16.32 -2.76 26.43
C PHE A 564 -16.84 -2.64 25.01
N THR A 565 -17.67 -3.59 24.60
CA THR A 565 -18.27 -3.61 23.26
C THR A 565 -19.78 -3.63 23.41
N TYR A 566 -20.47 -2.72 22.75
CA TYR A 566 -21.91 -2.69 22.67
C TYR A 566 -22.39 -2.70 21.22
N ASN A 567 -23.18 -3.71 20.86
CA ASN A 567 -23.71 -3.89 19.51
C ASN A 567 -25.10 -3.24 19.39
N LEU A 568 -25.14 -2.02 18.87
CA LEU A 568 -26.40 -1.34 18.53
C LEU A 568 -27.00 -1.99 17.28
N ARG A 569 -28.08 -2.73 17.44
CA ARG A 569 -28.89 -3.27 16.34
C ARG A 569 -30.13 -2.40 16.18
N LEU A 570 -30.09 -1.40 15.31
CA LEU A 570 -31.23 -0.54 14.97
C LEU A 570 -32.16 -1.13 13.89
N PHE A 571 -31.97 -2.39 13.50
CA PHE A 571 -32.89 -3.01 12.56
C PHE A 571 -34.18 -3.39 13.26
N ARG A 572 -35.22 -2.60 13.02
CA ARG A 572 -36.61 -3.01 13.22
C ARG A 572 -36.79 -4.32 12.43
N ARG A 573 -37.12 -5.40 13.09
CA ARG A 573 -37.59 -6.63 12.44
C ARG A 573 -38.67 -6.18 11.46
N GLN A 574 -38.41 -6.18 10.16
CA GLN A 574 -39.48 -6.12 9.17
C GLN A 574 -40.34 -7.30 9.50
N SER A 575 -41.56 -7.02 9.94
CA SER A 575 -42.57 -8.03 10.22
C SER A 575 -42.71 -8.93 8.99
N ASN A 576 -42.91 -10.19 9.19
CA ASN A 576 -43.11 -11.24 8.20
C ASN A 576 -44.28 -10.99 7.21
N ALA A 577 -44.80 -9.79 7.14
CA ALA A 577 -45.87 -9.37 6.23
C ALA A 577 -45.63 -9.71 4.74
N VAL A 578 -44.35 -9.82 4.34
CA VAL A 578 -44.02 -10.25 2.97
C VAL A 578 -44.08 -11.77 2.81
N MET A 579 -43.77 -12.53 3.86
CA MET A 579 -43.89 -14.01 3.84
C MET A 579 -45.34 -14.46 3.98
N ASP A 580 -46.15 -13.75 4.75
CA ASP A 580 -47.59 -14.04 4.90
C ASP A 580 -48.37 -13.69 3.64
N ALA A 581 -47.95 -12.65 2.89
CA ALA A 581 -48.53 -12.29 1.57
C ALA A 581 -48.16 -13.29 0.46
N LEU A 582 -47.03 -14.03 0.61
CA LEU A 582 -46.61 -15.07 -0.33
C LEU A 582 -47.19 -16.45 -0.02
N GLN A 583 -47.77 -16.65 1.17
CA GLN A 583 -48.39 -17.91 1.61
C GLN A 583 -49.92 -17.90 1.54
N GLY A 584 -50.54 -16.82 1.08
CA GLY A 584 -51.97 -16.78 0.73
C GLY A 584 -52.87 -17.11 1.92
N LYS A 585 -52.61 -16.57 3.12
CA LYS A 585 -53.54 -16.57 4.26
C LYS A 585 -53.86 -15.16 4.70
#